data_10ec356ca6bf618f9fd3e44c8c461ef4
#
_entry.id   10ec356ca6bf618f9fd3e44c8c461ef4
#
_cell.length_a   1.000
_cell.length_b   1.000
_cell.length_c   1.000
_cell.angle_alpha   90.00
_cell.angle_beta   90.00
_cell.angle_gamma   90.00
#
_symmetry.space_group_name_H-M   'P 1'
#
loop_
_entity.id
_entity.type
_entity.pdbx_description
1 polymer ?
#
loop_
_entity_poly.entity_id
_entity_poly.type
_entity_poly.pdbx_seq_one_letter_code
_entity_poly.pdbx_strand_id
1 'polypeptide(L)'
;MNRIARRFLGSTLGLILLAGPAMAQPKADPDWPCVQRKVATLSPGQFWTGPDIAAAGDWGSDNDAAVLAQKIASRRTDLSQVGPLLDDFSSKFGSDKDAKDKALTRVYAGVFEVINGERDKVVGGIARYSQGQRRMAERIRDEADKISQTKDAPSATDATELPKDQSELETKFAWDRRIFQERSQSLTYVCEVPQLLEQRLGEIARMIQAKL
;
A
#
# COMPACT_ATOMS: atom_id res chain seq x y z
N MET A 1 83.25 25.40 -15.04
CA MET A 1 82.16 26.22 -14.49
C MET A 1 80.86 25.78 -15.19
N ASN A 2 80.23 24.76 -14.70
CA ASN A 2 79.09 24.12 -15.32
C ASN A 2 77.79 24.50 -14.55
N ARG A 3 76.86 25.15 -15.23
CA ARG A 3 75.52 25.41 -14.67
C ARG A 3 74.52 24.32 -15.16
N ILE A 4 74.10 23.46 -14.24
CA ILE A 4 73.10 22.41 -14.47
C ILE A 4 71.73 23.07 -14.31
N ALA A 5 70.98 23.15 -15.42
CA ALA A 5 69.58 23.57 -15.41
C ALA A 5 68.68 22.37 -15.02
N ARG A 6 68.04 22.45 -13.86
CA ARG A 6 66.98 21.49 -13.42
C ARG A 6 65.68 21.88 -14.06
N ARG A 7 65.16 21.03 -14.97
CA ARG A 7 63.80 21.06 -15.48
C ARG A 7 62.85 20.43 -14.49
N PHE A 8 61.96 21.23 -13.92
CA PHE A 8 60.82 20.69 -13.15
C PHE A 8 59.73 20.26 -14.13
N LEU A 9 59.46 18.95 -14.22
CA LEU A 9 58.26 18.41 -14.85
C LEU A 9 57.11 18.54 -13.86
N GLY A 10 56.18 19.45 -14.10
CA GLY A 10 54.93 19.57 -13.37
C GLY A 10 53.95 18.47 -13.85
N SER A 11 53.70 17.47 -13.02
CA SER A 11 52.66 16.46 -13.25
C SER A 11 51.31 17.03 -12.80
N THR A 12 50.50 17.48 -13.75
CA THR A 12 49.09 17.85 -13.49
C THR A 12 48.26 16.59 -13.39
N LEU A 13 47.92 16.19 -12.15
CA LEU A 13 46.99 15.11 -11.84
C LEU A 13 45.57 15.58 -12.14
N GLY A 14 45.01 15.19 -13.29
CA GLY A 14 43.64 15.49 -13.67
C GLY A 14 42.63 14.72 -12.78
N LEU A 15 41.89 15.45 -11.96
CA LEU A 15 40.80 14.94 -11.15
C LEU A 15 39.59 14.65 -12.05
N ILE A 16 39.38 13.41 -12.46
CA ILE A 16 38.19 12.97 -13.19
C ILE A 16 37.06 12.88 -12.22
N LEU A 17 36.17 13.88 -12.19
CA LEU A 17 34.88 13.84 -11.49
C LEU A 17 33.95 12.84 -12.23
N LEU A 18 33.82 11.65 -11.68
CA LEU A 18 32.79 10.67 -12.07
C LEU A 18 31.43 11.22 -11.62
N ALA A 19 30.75 11.95 -12.51
CA ALA A 19 29.34 12.26 -12.32
C ALA A 19 28.52 10.97 -12.47
N GLY A 20 28.22 10.31 -11.35
CA GLY A 20 27.29 9.19 -11.32
C GLY A 20 25.90 9.64 -11.79
N PRO A 21 25.11 8.77 -12.48
CA PRO A 21 23.74 9.09 -12.85
C PRO A 21 22.93 9.39 -11.59
N ALA A 22 22.45 10.62 -11.47
CA ALA A 22 21.48 10.98 -10.44
C ALA A 22 20.21 10.14 -10.68
N MET A 23 20.01 9.09 -9.88
CA MET A 23 18.76 8.35 -9.86
C MET A 23 17.67 9.31 -9.43
N ALA A 24 16.82 9.75 -10.36
CA ALA A 24 15.65 10.55 -10.05
C ALA A 24 14.77 9.76 -9.09
N GLN A 25 14.66 10.21 -7.84
CA GLN A 25 13.74 9.61 -6.88
C GLN A 25 12.31 9.78 -7.42
N PRO A 26 11.49 8.70 -7.43
CA PRO A 26 10.10 8.81 -7.84
C PRO A 26 9.42 9.88 -6.99
N LYS A 27 8.75 10.83 -7.65
CA LYS A 27 7.99 11.88 -6.97
C LYS A 27 6.98 11.21 -6.03
N ALA A 28 7.05 11.53 -4.75
CA ALA A 28 6.13 10.99 -3.75
C ALA A 28 4.69 11.33 -4.17
N ASP A 29 3.82 10.30 -4.19
CA ASP A 29 2.39 10.49 -4.44
C ASP A 29 1.78 11.19 -3.21
N PRO A 30 1.28 12.44 -3.33
CA PRO A 30 0.75 13.18 -2.19
C PRO A 30 -0.48 12.51 -1.57
N ASP A 31 -1.15 11.62 -2.29
CA ASP A 31 -2.31 10.87 -1.83
C ASP A 31 -1.94 9.53 -1.18
N TRP A 32 -0.64 9.20 -1.14
CA TRP A 32 -0.17 7.96 -0.54
C TRP A 32 0.61 8.23 0.75
N PRO A 33 -0.02 8.04 1.91
CA PRO A 33 0.58 8.38 3.21
C PRO A 33 1.41 7.25 3.82
N CYS A 34 1.39 6.05 3.19
CA CYS A 34 2.06 4.86 3.73
C CYS A 34 3.56 4.87 3.43
N VAL A 35 4.36 4.33 4.35
CA VAL A 35 5.80 4.14 4.16
C VAL A 35 6.06 3.12 3.04
N GLN A 36 5.19 2.12 2.92
CA GLN A 36 5.27 1.11 1.88
C GLN A 36 5.01 1.74 0.50
N ARG A 37 5.78 1.28 -0.49
CA ARG A 37 5.60 1.75 -1.86
C ARG A 37 4.18 1.43 -2.36
N LYS A 38 3.52 2.41 -2.94
CA LYS A 38 2.24 2.19 -3.61
C LYS A 38 2.44 1.32 -4.86
N VAL A 39 1.86 0.15 -4.86
CA VAL A 39 1.73 -0.70 -6.04
C VAL A 39 0.30 -0.54 -6.55
N ALA A 40 0.14 0.13 -7.69
CA ALA A 40 -1.19 0.48 -8.19
C ALA A 40 -1.96 -0.75 -8.69
N THR A 41 -1.28 -1.69 -9.34
CA THR A 41 -1.91 -2.86 -9.97
C THR A 41 -1.03 -4.09 -9.77
N LEU A 42 -1.62 -5.21 -9.38
CA LEU A 42 -0.96 -6.51 -9.38
C LEU A 42 -1.20 -7.22 -10.71
N SER A 43 -0.21 -8.02 -11.13
CA SER A 43 -0.35 -8.93 -12.26
C SER A 43 -0.40 -10.37 -11.75
N PRO A 44 -1.26 -11.25 -12.29
CA PRO A 44 -1.30 -12.65 -11.90
C PRO A 44 0.06 -13.34 -11.99
N GLY A 45 0.86 -13.04 -13.03
CA GLY A 45 2.20 -13.61 -13.23
C GLY A 45 3.25 -13.22 -12.18
N GLN A 46 2.96 -12.28 -11.26
CA GLN A 46 3.83 -12.01 -10.11
C GLN A 46 3.79 -13.13 -9.07
N PHE A 47 2.71 -13.91 -9.03
CA PHE A 47 2.46 -14.96 -8.04
C PHE A 47 2.31 -16.35 -8.66
N TRP A 48 2.19 -16.46 -9.99
CA TRP A 48 1.83 -17.67 -10.70
C TRP A 48 2.85 -18.05 -11.75
N THR A 49 3.34 -19.28 -11.66
CA THR A 49 4.25 -19.91 -12.62
C THR A 49 3.66 -21.22 -13.20
N GLY A 50 2.38 -21.50 -12.91
CA GLY A 50 1.64 -22.65 -13.43
C GLY A 50 1.14 -22.46 -14.87
N PRO A 51 0.19 -23.29 -15.30
CA PRO A 51 -0.39 -23.19 -16.64
C PRO A 51 -0.99 -21.83 -16.96
N ASP A 52 -1.16 -21.54 -18.25
CA ASP A 52 -1.75 -20.30 -18.72
C ASP A 52 -3.18 -20.12 -18.21
N ILE A 53 -3.41 -19.02 -17.52
CA ILE A 53 -4.72 -18.67 -16.92
C ILE A 53 -5.77 -18.45 -18.02
N ALA A 54 -5.38 -17.81 -19.13
CA ALA A 54 -6.32 -17.54 -20.23
C ALA A 54 -6.78 -18.85 -20.90
N ALA A 55 -5.90 -19.84 -21.01
CA ALA A 55 -6.22 -21.15 -21.56
C ALA A 55 -7.13 -21.98 -20.63
N ALA A 56 -7.11 -21.71 -19.32
CA ALA A 56 -8.00 -22.38 -18.37
C ALA A 56 -9.47 -21.98 -18.53
N GLY A 57 -9.74 -20.79 -19.08
CA GLY A 57 -11.07 -20.22 -19.27
C GLY A 57 -11.58 -19.48 -18.03
N ASP A 58 -12.82 -18.98 -18.11
CA ASP A 58 -13.44 -18.21 -17.05
C ASP A 58 -13.64 -19.07 -15.78
N TRP A 59 -13.11 -18.61 -14.66
CA TRP A 59 -13.23 -19.26 -13.37
C TRP A 59 -14.66 -19.22 -12.81
N GLY A 60 -15.43 -18.18 -13.15
CA GLY A 60 -16.82 -18.02 -12.71
C GLY A 60 -17.78 -18.98 -13.39
N SER A 61 -17.39 -19.57 -14.53
CA SER A 61 -18.18 -20.59 -15.24
C SER A 61 -18.07 -21.98 -14.62
N ASP A 62 -17.08 -22.22 -13.75
CA ASP A 62 -16.88 -23.46 -12.99
C ASP A 62 -17.29 -23.25 -11.54
N ASN A 63 -18.51 -23.68 -11.21
CA ASN A 63 -19.08 -23.45 -9.89
C ASN A 63 -18.23 -24.01 -8.74
N ASP A 64 -17.64 -25.19 -8.91
CA ASP A 64 -16.81 -25.82 -7.88
C ASP A 64 -15.51 -25.02 -7.65
N ALA A 65 -14.87 -24.59 -8.75
CA ALA A 65 -13.69 -23.74 -8.70
C ALA A 65 -14.02 -22.37 -8.08
N ALA A 66 -15.17 -21.78 -8.43
CA ALA A 66 -15.60 -20.47 -7.92
C ALA A 66 -15.86 -20.51 -6.41
N VAL A 67 -16.59 -21.52 -5.93
CA VAL A 67 -16.86 -21.70 -4.50
C VAL A 67 -15.57 -21.90 -3.72
N LEU A 68 -14.67 -22.75 -4.21
CA LEU A 68 -13.37 -22.97 -3.56
C LEU A 68 -12.53 -21.69 -3.55
N ALA A 69 -12.42 -20.99 -4.68
CA ALA A 69 -11.65 -19.77 -4.80
C ALA A 69 -12.13 -18.70 -3.78
N GLN A 70 -13.43 -18.45 -3.72
CA GLN A 70 -14.01 -17.51 -2.73
C GLN A 70 -13.74 -17.93 -1.29
N LYS A 71 -13.85 -19.22 -1.00
CA LYS A 71 -13.61 -19.77 0.34
C LYS A 71 -12.17 -19.56 0.79
N ILE A 72 -11.18 -19.97 -0.04
CA ILE A 72 -9.77 -19.90 0.34
C ILE A 72 -9.20 -18.48 0.23
N ALA A 73 -9.76 -17.61 -0.62
CA ALA A 73 -9.41 -16.19 -0.67
C ALA A 73 -9.82 -15.46 0.62
N SER A 74 -10.94 -15.85 1.24
CA SER A 74 -11.46 -15.22 2.45
C SER A 74 -10.47 -15.28 3.61
N ARG A 75 -10.23 -14.13 4.26
CA ARG A 75 -9.38 -14.03 5.47
C ARG A 75 -9.95 -14.80 6.68
N ARG A 76 -11.22 -15.21 6.64
CA ARG A 76 -11.85 -16.05 7.66
C ARG A 76 -11.42 -17.52 7.56
N THR A 77 -10.94 -17.96 6.40
CA THR A 77 -10.38 -19.30 6.21
C THR A 77 -8.91 -19.27 6.62
N ASP A 78 -8.55 -20.03 7.63
CA ASP A 78 -7.14 -20.16 8.02
C ASP A 78 -6.31 -20.79 6.90
N LEU A 79 -5.07 -20.33 6.73
CA LEU A 79 -4.16 -20.85 5.69
C LEU A 79 -3.86 -22.34 5.85
N SER A 80 -3.87 -22.85 7.07
CA SER A 80 -3.72 -24.29 7.34
C SER A 80 -4.84 -25.15 6.76
N GLN A 81 -6.01 -24.57 6.52
CA GLN A 81 -7.15 -25.26 5.91
C GLN A 81 -7.10 -25.29 4.38
N VAL A 82 -6.29 -24.43 3.77
CA VAL A 82 -6.22 -24.31 2.29
C VAL A 82 -5.72 -25.59 1.65
N GLY A 83 -4.64 -26.18 2.19
CA GLY A 83 -4.08 -27.44 1.68
C GLY A 83 -5.13 -28.57 1.62
N PRO A 84 -5.75 -28.94 2.75
CA PRO A 84 -6.82 -29.94 2.78
C PRO A 84 -7.98 -29.66 1.82
N LEU A 85 -8.41 -28.40 1.68
CA LEU A 85 -9.47 -28.02 0.74
C LEU A 85 -9.06 -28.20 -0.73
N LEU A 86 -7.79 -27.95 -1.07
CA LEU A 86 -7.25 -28.20 -2.37
C LEU A 86 -7.11 -29.72 -2.66
N ASP A 87 -6.76 -30.51 -1.64
CA ASP A 87 -6.67 -31.97 -1.79
C ASP A 87 -8.06 -32.58 -2.04
N ASP A 88 -9.08 -32.17 -1.29
CA ASP A 88 -10.44 -32.60 -1.51
C ASP A 88 -10.95 -32.24 -2.92
N PHE A 89 -10.69 -31.01 -3.35
CA PHE A 89 -11.05 -30.55 -4.68
C PHE A 89 -10.33 -31.35 -5.77
N SER A 90 -9.02 -31.56 -5.63
CA SER A 90 -8.20 -32.29 -6.61
C SER A 90 -8.59 -33.75 -6.73
N SER A 91 -9.07 -34.39 -5.65
CA SER A 91 -9.49 -35.80 -5.63
C SER A 91 -10.64 -36.10 -6.59
N LYS A 92 -11.46 -35.09 -6.92
CA LYS A 92 -12.59 -35.22 -7.86
C LYS A 92 -12.17 -35.58 -9.29
N PHE A 93 -10.93 -35.32 -9.65
CA PHE A 93 -10.42 -35.53 -11.01
C PHE A 93 -9.72 -36.89 -11.20
N GLY A 94 -9.52 -37.65 -10.13
CA GLY A 94 -8.87 -38.97 -10.20
C GLY A 94 -7.48 -38.88 -10.84
N SER A 95 -7.29 -39.66 -11.95
CA SER A 95 -6.04 -39.68 -12.71
C SER A 95 -5.98 -38.68 -13.87
N ASP A 96 -7.04 -37.90 -14.09
CA ASP A 96 -7.08 -36.90 -15.19
C ASP A 96 -6.31 -35.66 -14.78
N LYS A 97 -5.00 -35.68 -15.10
CA LYS A 97 -4.10 -34.57 -14.73
C LYS A 97 -4.48 -33.28 -15.47
N ASP A 98 -4.84 -33.36 -16.73
CA ASP A 98 -5.13 -32.15 -17.53
C ASP A 98 -6.39 -31.43 -17.03
N ALA A 99 -7.45 -32.18 -16.72
CA ALA A 99 -8.66 -31.64 -16.14
C ALA A 99 -8.38 -31.01 -14.76
N LYS A 100 -7.59 -31.70 -13.91
CA LYS A 100 -7.17 -31.21 -12.61
C LYS A 100 -6.39 -29.89 -12.71
N ASP A 101 -5.35 -29.86 -13.53
CA ASP A 101 -4.49 -28.69 -13.69
C ASP A 101 -5.29 -27.48 -14.21
N LYS A 102 -6.19 -27.70 -15.16
CA LYS A 102 -7.10 -26.69 -15.67
C LYS A 102 -8.04 -26.16 -14.59
N ALA A 103 -8.62 -27.02 -13.78
CA ALA A 103 -9.52 -26.63 -12.69
C ALA A 103 -8.78 -25.88 -11.59
N LEU A 104 -7.58 -26.32 -11.18
CA LEU A 104 -6.73 -25.62 -10.21
C LEU A 104 -6.28 -24.24 -10.73
N THR A 105 -6.01 -24.12 -12.03
CA THR A 105 -5.68 -22.83 -12.65
C THR A 105 -6.86 -21.85 -12.57
N ARG A 106 -8.09 -22.34 -12.75
CA ARG A 106 -9.31 -21.53 -12.53
C ARG A 106 -9.46 -21.11 -11.07
N VAL A 107 -9.20 -22.03 -10.13
CA VAL A 107 -9.21 -21.68 -8.69
C VAL A 107 -8.21 -20.56 -8.42
N TYR A 108 -7.00 -20.63 -8.95
CA TYR A 108 -6.01 -19.56 -8.81
C TYR A 108 -6.51 -18.24 -9.42
N ALA A 109 -7.07 -18.27 -10.62
CA ALA A 109 -7.62 -17.08 -11.27
C ALA A 109 -8.68 -16.39 -10.40
N GLY A 110 -9.60 -17.18 -9.82
CA GLY A 110 -10.62 -16.68 -8.91
C GLY A 110 -10.04 -16.12 -7.62
N VAL A 111 -9.06 -16.79 -7.00
CA VAL A 111 -8.36 -16.30 -5.81
C VAL A 111 -7.67 -14.97 -6.08
N PHE A 112 -6.96 -14.88 -7.21
CA PHE A 112 -6.29 -13.65 -7.61
C PHE A 112 -7.29 -12.50 -7.76
N GLU A 113 -8.38 -12.70 -8.48
CA GLU A 113 -9.38 -11.66 -8.73
C GLU A 113 -10.04 -11.18 -7.44
N VAL A 114 -10.45 -12.11 -6.55
CA VAL A 114 -11.07 -11.78 -5.27
C VAL A 114 -10.11 -10.99 -4.39
N ILE A 115 -8.90 -11.48 -4.17
CA ILE A 115 -7.93 -10.82 -3.28
C ILE A 115 -7.46 -9.49 -3.87
N ASN A 116 -7.18 -9.42 -5.18
CA ASN A 116 -6.79 -8.18 -5.83
C ASN A 116 -7.91 -7.14 -5.77
N GLY A 117 -9.17 -7.55 -5.96
CA GLY A 117 -10.31 -6.66 -5.83
C GLY A 117 -10.49 -6.10 -4.41
N GLU A 118 -10.26 -6.90 -3.36
CA GLU A 118 -10.24 -6.42 -1.98
C GLU A 118 -9.08 -5.45 -1.74
N ARG A 119 -7.89 -5.79 -2.23
CA ARG A 119 -6.70 -4.95 -2.13
C ARG A 119 -6.91 -3.58 -2.80
N ASP A 120 -7.44 -3.55 -3.99
CA ASP A 120 -7.69 -2.31 -4.73
C ASP A 120 -8.68 -1.38 -4.00
N LYS A 121 -9.71 -1.96 -3.37
CA LYS A 121 -10.63 -1.21 -2.50
C LYS A 121 -9.90 -0.58 -1.31
N VAL A 122 -8.97 -1.31 -0.68
CA VAL A 122 -8.18 -0.81 0.44
C VAL A 122 -7.22 0.29 -0.02
N VAL A 123 -6.48 0.09 -1.11
CA VAL A 123 -5.56 1.09 -1.68
C VAL A 123 -6.30 2.38 -2.04
N GLY A 124 -7.46 2.26 -2.70
CA GLY A 124 -8.32 3.41 -2.99
C GLY A 124 -8.88 4.07 -1.72
N GLY A 125 -9.18 3.29 -0.69
CA GLY A 125 -9.61 3.76 0.63
C GLY A 125 -8.54 4.59 1.33
N ILE A 126 -7.29 4.12 1.33
CA ILE A 126 -6.13 4.83 1.88
C ILE A 126 -5.95 6.19 1.22
N ALA A 127 -6.01 6.25 -0.11
CA ALA A 127 -5.87 7.51 -0.84
C ALA A 127 -6.97 8.52 -0.46
N ARG A 128 -8.24 8.09 -0.44
CA ARG A 128 -9.36 8.97 -0.02
C ARG A 128 -9.22 9.43 1.43
N TYR A 129 -8.78 8.55 2.30
CA TYR A 129 -8.54 8.86 3.72
C TYR A 129 -7.44 9.92 3.87
N SER A 130 -6.33 9.76 3.16
CA SER A 130 -5.23 10.73 3.13
C SER A 130 -5.68 12.11 2.69
N GLN A 131 -6.50 12.20 1.63
CA GLN A 131 -7.08 13.46 1.20
C GLN A 131 -7.96 14.09 2.29
N GLY A 132 -8.75 13.26 3.01
CA GLY A 132 -9.54 13.73 4.17
C GLY A 132 -8.68 14.28 5.29
N GLN A 133 -7.57 13.62 5.59
CA GLN A 133 -6.61 14.07 6.61
C GLN A 133 -5.95 15.40 6.22
N ARG A 134 -5.58 15.58 4.96
CA ARG A 134 -5.01 16.87 4.50
C ARG A 134 -6.01 18.02 4.67
N ARG A 135 -7.27 17.83 4.24
CA ARG A 135 -8.30 18.86 4.45
C ARG A 135 -8.53 19.18 5.93
N MET A 136 -8.44 18.17 6.80
CA MET A 136 -8.53 18.38 8.26
C MET A 136 -7.32 19.15 8.79
N ALA A 137 -6.11 18.84 8.32
CA ALA A 137 -4.90 19.55 8.69
C ALA A 137 -4.94 21.04 8.29
N GLU A 138 -5.45 21.33 7.07
CA GLU A 138 -5.67 22.70 6.59
C GLU A 138 -6.66 23.45 7.52
N ARG A 139 -7.80 22.84 7.84
CA ARG A 139 -8.80 23.42 8.73
C ARG A 139 -8.23 23.69 10.14
N ILE A 140 -7.47 22.76 10.72
CA ILE A 140 -6.81 22.93 12.01
C ILE A 140 -5.82 24.09 11.96
N ARG A 141 -5.11 24.28 10.85
CA ARG A 141 -4.21 25.41 10.66
C ARG A 141 -4.97 26.74 10.63
N ASP A 142 -6.04 26.82 9.86
CA ASP A 142 -6.89 28.00 9.77
C ASP A 142 -7.51 28.36 11.14
N GLU A 143 -7.90 27.37 11.93
CA GLU A 143 -8.41 27.57 13.28
C GLU A 143 -7.32 28.11 14.22
N ALA A 144 -6.10 27.55 14.15
CA ALA A 144 -4.96 28.03 14.92
C ALA A 144 -4.61 29.50 14.60
N ASP A 145 -4.61 29.85 13.31
CA ASP A 145 -4.32 31.22 12.85
C ASP A 145 -5.37 32.21 13.36
N LYS A 146 -6.66 31.85 13.35
CA LYS A 146 -7.74 32.69 13.88
C LYS A 146 -7.60 32.89 15.40
N ILE A 147 -7.29 31.82 16.16
CA ILE A 147 -7.06 31.89 17.59
C ILE A 147 -5.88 32.81 17.91
N SER A 148 -4.78 32.70 17.13
CA SER A 148 -3.61 33.57 17.30
C SER A 148 -3.96 35.03 17.06
N GLN A 149 -4.63 35.36 15.96
CA GLN A 149 -5.05 36.71 15.61
C GLN A 149 -5.96 37.33 16.68
N THR A 150 -6.84 36.56 17.31
CA THR A 150 -7.71 37.05 18.38
C THR A 150 -6.93 37.32 19.66
N LYS A 151 -5.89 36.54 19.97
CA LYS A 151 -5.02 36.75 21.15
C LYS A 151 -4.07 37.95 20.99
N ASP A 152 -3.63 38.22 19.77
CA ASP A 152 -2.73 39.33 19.47
C ASP A 152 -3.48 40.65 19.27
N ALA A 153 -4.82 40.66 19.19
CA ALA A 153 -5.61 41.86 19.13
C ALA A 153 -5.50 42.64 20.49
N PRO A 154 -5.24 43.97 20.45
CA PRO A 154 -5.15 44.75 21.68
C PRO A 154 -6.46 44.62 22.45
N SER A 155 -6.38 44.07 23.67
CA SER A 155 -7.53 43.89 24.56
C SER A 155 -8.04 45.30 24.96
N ALA A 156 -9.18 45.67 24.42
CA ALA A 156 -9.78 46.99 24.70
C ALA A 156 -10.51 47.04 26.05
N THR A 157 -10.54 45.96 26.81
CA THR A 157 -11.25 45.91 28.10
C THR A 157 -10.63 44.89 29.06
N ASP A 158 -10.68 45.20 30.32
CA ASP A 158 -10.33 44.40 31.51
C ASP A 158 -11.27 43.17 31.67
N ALA A 159 -11.46 42.39 30.61
CA ALA A 159 -12.40 41.27 30.59
C ALA A 159 -11.72 40.02 31.13
N THR A 160 -12.12 39.60 32.31
CA THR A 160 -11.69 38.37 33.00
C THR A 160 -12.20 37.08 32.30
N GLU A 161 -13.08 37.21 31.32
CA GLU A 161 -13.66 36.08 30.56
C GLU A 161 -13.39 36.24 29.06
N LEU A 162 -13.00 35.12 28.42
CA LEU A 162 -12.86 35.04 26.96
C LEU A 162 -14.23 35.26 26.31
N PRO A 163 -14.31 35.97 25.16
CA PRO A 163 -15.52 36.03 24.37
C PRO A 163 -16.03 34.62 24.05
N LYS A 164 -17.34 34.40 24.12
CA LYS A 164 -17.96 33.09 23.93
C LYS A 164 -17.52 32.44 22.59
N ASP A 165 -17.45 33.23 21.53
CA ASP A 165 -17.03 32.78 20.19
C ASP A 165 -15.58 32.27 20.18
N GLN A 166 -14.70 32.89 20.97
CA GLN A 166 -13.30 32.45 21.10
C GLN A 166 -13.20 31.11 21.85
N SER A 167 -13.96 30.96 22.94
CA SER A 167 -14.04 29.70 23.68
C SER A 167 -14.59 28.54 22.83
N GLU A 168 -15.58 28.79 21.99
CA GLU A 168 -16.11 27.80 21.07
C GLU A 168 -15.09 27.40 20.00
N LEU A 169 -14.36 28.36 19.43
CA LEU A 169 -13.30 28.10 18.45
C LEU A 169 -12.14 27.31 19.06
N GLU A 170 -11.70 27.62 20.28
CA GLU A 170 -10.64 26.87 20.97
C GLU A 170 -11.09 25.41 21.28
N THR A 171 -12.33 25.23 21.69
CA THR A 171 -12.92 23.93 21.94
C THR A 171 -12.95 23.09 20.64
N LYS A 172 -13.41 23.68 19.54
CA LYS A 172 -13.46 23.04 18.22
C LYS A 172 -12.07 22.65 17.74
N PHE A 173 -11.10 23.55 17.85
CA PHE A 173 -9.70 23.28 17.51
C PHE A 173 -9.12 22.11 18.30
N ALA A 174 -9.38 22.04 19.61
CA ALA A 174 -8.92 20.94 20.44
C ALA A 174 -9.51 19.59 19.99
N TRP A 175 -10.80 19.57 19.65
CA TRP A 175 -11.49 18.39 19.13
C TRP A 175 -10.93 17.96 17.76
N ASP A 176 -10.78 18.88 16.82
CA ASP A 176 -10.28 18.58 15.48
C ASP A 176 -8.84 18.04 15.53
N ARG A 177 -8.00 18.60 16.39
CA ARG A 177 -6.64 18.08 16.64
C ARG A 177 -6.65 16.65 17.18
N ARG A 178 -7.50 16.38 18.16
CA ARG A 178 -7.61 15.04 18.75
C ARG A 178 -8.05 14.02 17.70
N ILE A 179 -9.11 14.32 16.95
CA ILE A 179 -9.61 13.46 15.87
C ILE A 179 -8.52 13.24 14.81
N PHE A 180 -7.79 14.28 14.45
CA PHE A 180 -6.69 14.18 13.48
C PHE A 180 -5.60 13.20 13.97
N GLN A 181 -5.21 13.31 15.25
CA GLN A 181 -4.20 12.43 15.84
C GLN A 181 -4.65 10.96 15.89
N GLU A 182 -5.87 10.70 16.36
CA GLU A 182 -6.45 9.36 16.43
C GLU A 182 -6.53 8.70 15.03
N ARG A 183 -6.95 9.47 14.03
CA ARG A 183 -7.00 9.03 12.64
C ARG A 183 -5.62 8.77 12.06
N SER A 184 -4.63 9.61 12.37
CA SER A 184 -3.25 9.42 11.91
C SER A 184 -2.63 8.13 12.46
N GLN A 185 -2.91 7.81 13.73
CA GLN A 185 -2.46 6.55 14.34
C GLN A 185 -3.12 5.33 13.69
N SER A 186 -4.42 5.39 13.42
CA SER A 186 -5.16 4.30 12.78
C SER A 186 -4.66 4.00 11.36
N LEU A 187 -4.16 5.02 10.66
CA LEU A 187 -3.67 4.88 9.29
C LEU A 187 -2.48 3.91 9.17
N THR A 188 -1.62 3.84 10.17
CA THR A 188 -0.48 2.93 10.19
C THR A 188 -0.92 1.48 9.99
N TYR A 189 -1.96 1.04 10.71
CA TYR A 189 -2.49 -0.31 10.59
C TYR A 189 -3.16 -0.57 9.24
N VAL A 190 -3.88 0.43 8.71
CA VAL A 190 -4.54 0.28 7.41
C VAL A 190 -3.53 0.17 6.28
N CYS A 191 -2.37 0.83 6.40
CA CYS A 191 -1.26 0.76 5.43
C CYS A 191 -0.64 -0.65 5.30
N GLU A 192 -0.78 -1.51 6.30
CA GLU A 192 -0.27 -2.89 6.26
C GLU A 192 -1.20 -3.84 5.49
N VAL A 193 -2.49 -3.53 5.40
CA VAL A 193 -3.50 -4.44 4.84
C VAL A 193 -3.21 -4.86 3.39
N PRO A 194 -2.80 -3.97 2.46
CA PRO A 194 -2.45 -4.39 1.10
C PRO A 194 -1.35 -5.44 1.06
N GLN A 195 -0.31 -5.31 1.89
CA GLN A 195 0.78 -6.29 1.95
C GLN A 195 0.33 -7.63 2.53
N LEU A 196 -0.52 -7.62 3.56
CA LEU A 196 -1.09 -8.85 4.12
C LEU A 196 -1.94 -9.61 3.10
N LEU A 197 -2.68 -8.90 2.25
CA LEU A 197 -3.44 -9.49 1.15
C LEU A 197 -2.51 -10.08 0.07
N GLU A 198 -1.45 -9.38 -0.30
CA GLU A 198 -0.43 -9.86 -1.24
C GLU A 198 0.31 -11.10 -0.72
N GLN A 199 0.68 -11.11 0.56
CA GLN A 199 1.29 -12.28 1.20
C GLN A 199 0.36 -13.48 1.15
N ARG A 200 -0.91 -13.30 1.56
CA ARG A 200 -1.92 -14.36 1.50
C ARG A 200 -2.09 -14.91 0.08
N LEU A 201 -2.18 -14.02 -0.91
CA LEU A 201 -2.27 -14.41 -2.32
C LEU A 201 -1.07 -15.27 -2.73
N GLY A 202 0.15 -14.84 -2.39
CA GLY A 202 1.38 -15.59 -2.70
C GLY A 202 1.44 -16.96 -2.00
N GLU A 203 0.96 -17.07 -0.77
CA GLU A 203 0.92 -18.35 -0.06
C GLU A 203 -0.09 -19.30 -0.68
N ILE A 204 -1.30 -18.84 -0.96
CA ILE A 204 -2.34 -19.65 -1.62
C ILE A 204 -1.87 -20.08 -3.02
N ALA A 205 -1.26 -19.17 -3.80
CA ALA A 205 -0.72 -19.47 -5.12
C ALA A 205 0.30 -20.62 -5.08
N ARG A 206 1.24 -20.58 -4.12
CA ARG A 206 2.21 -21.68 -3.91
C ARG A 206 1.55 -22.99 -3.54
N MET A 207 0.52 -22.95 -2.67
CA MET A 207 -0.22 -24.16 -2.29
C MET A 207 -0.95 -24.78 -3.48
N ILE A 208 -1.55 -23.97 -4.35
CA ILE A 208 -2.21 -24.46 -5.59
C ILE A 208 -1.17 -25.04 -6.55
N GLN A 209 -0.05 -24.34 -6.78
CA GLN A 209 1.03 -24.80 -7.65
C GLN A 209 1.63 -26.13 -7.19
N ALA A 210 1.69 -26.37 -5.88
CA ALA A 210 2.18 -27.64 -5.34
C ALA A 210 1.25 -28.83 -5.63
N LYS A 211 0.05 -28.61 -6.16
CA LYS A 211 -0.92 -29.66 -6.54
C LYS A 211 -0.98 -29.93 -8.05
N LEU A 212 -0.29 -29.12 -8.86
CA LEU A 212 -0.15 -29.33 -10.30
C LEU A 212 0.83 -30.49 -10.58
#